data_53a471db9c04e5c79cd7ef8ea5ef07b2
#
_entry.id   53a471db9c04e5c79cd7ef8ea5ef07b2
#
_cell.length_a   1.000
_cell.length_b   1.000
_cell.length_c   1.000
_cell.angle_alpha   90.00
_cell.angle_beta   90.00
_cell.angle_gamma   90.00
#
_symmetry.space_group_name_H-M   'P 1'
#
loop_
_entity.id
_entity.type
_entity.pdbx_description
1 polymer ?
#
loop_
_entity_poly.entity_id
_entity_poly.type
_entity_poly.pdbx_seq_one_letter_code
_entity_poly.pdbx_strand_id
1 'polypeptide(L)'
;LDKTQYSYNSRFAEGKGTNPEELVAAAHSGCFTMKLSFVLNEAGFTPDELATECLINFENGAITGSHLKVTGKVPGISKEEFQACAENAKQNCPISKVLNTSITLEAVLG
;
A
#
# COMPACT_ATOMS: atom_id res chain seq x y z
N LEU A 1 14.26 -7.44 8.58
CA LEU A 1 13.27 -8.26 9.30
C LEU A 1 13.89 -9.33 10.18
N ASP A 2 15.21 -9.38 10.19
CA ASP A 2 15.91 -10.30 11.08
C ASP A 2 15.61 -9.92 12.53
N LYS A 3 15.25 -10.89 13.35
CA LYS A 3 14.88 -10.70 14.77
C LYS A 3 13.59 -9.92 15.00
N THR A 4 12.76 -9.76 13.98
CA THR A 4 11.43 -9.17 14.17
C THR A 4 10.57 -10.16 14.95
N GLN A 5 9.90 -9.66 16.00
CA GLN A 5 9.06 -10.49 16.84
C GLN A 5 7.66 -10.60 16.27
N TYR A 6 7.10 -11.78 16.35
CA TYR A 6 5.71 -12.04 16.01
C TYR A 6 4.91 -12.23 17.29
N SER A 7 3.67 -11.79 17.29
CA SER A 7 2.84 -11.83 18.48
C SER A 7 1.42 -12.26 18.14
N TYR A 8 0.94 -13.30 18.85
CA TYR A 8 -0.47 -13.67 18.80
C TYR A 8 -1.35 -12.50 19.24
N ASN A 9 -0.92 -11.78 20.27
CA ASN A 9 -1.68 -10.66 20.81
C ASN A 9 -1.77 -9.50 19.79
N SER A 10 -0.74 -9.28 18.97
CA SER A 10 -0.81 -8.21 17.97
C SER A 10 -1.76 -8.55 16.82
N ARG A 11 -2.04 -9.85 16.59
CA ARG A 11 -2.99 -10.27 15.57
C ARG A 11 -4.43 -10.26 16.08
N PHE A 12 -4.67 -10.74 17.30
CA PHE A 12 -6.00 -10.98 17.83
C PHE A 12 -6.39 -10.05 18.98
N ALA A 13 -5.43 -9.31 19.52
CA ALA A 13 -5.61 -8.37 20.61
C ALA A 13 -4.48 -7.35 20.54
N GLU A 14 -4.52 -6.34 21.38
CA GLU A 14 -3.40 -5.42 21.48
C GLU A 14 -2.20 -6.07 22.13
N GLY A 15 -1.02 -5.90 21.54
CA GLY A 15 0.20 -6.48 22.05
C GLY A 15 1.41 -5.83 21.41
N LYS A 16 2.61 -6.20 21.89
CA LYS A 16 3.87 -5.74 21.33
C LYS A 16 4.34 -6.71 20.25
N GLY A 17 5.14 -6.21 19.31
CA GLY A 17 5.64 -7.00 18.21
C GLY A 17 4.76 -6.84 16.98
N THR A 18 4.96 -7.71 16.02
CA THR A 18 4.20 -7.67 14.76
C THR A 18 3.56 -9.02 14.48
N ASN A 19 2.81 -9.09 13.39
CA ASN A 19 2.19 -10.31 12.92
C ASN A 19 2.29 -10.36 11.39
N PRO A 20 2.04 -11.54 10.76
CA PRO A 20 2.17 -11.67 9.31
C PRO A 20 1.31 -10.67 8.52
N GLU A 21 0.12 -10.35 8.98
CA GLU A 21 -0.76 -9.42 8.28
C GLU A 21 -0.18 -8.00 8.25
N GLU A 22 0.44 -7.56 9.35
CA GLU A 22 1.14 -6.27 9.38
C GLU A 22 2.32 -6.25 8.42
N LEU A 23 3.06 -7.36 8.33
CA LEU A 23 4.18 -7.45 7.39
C LEU A 23 3.69 -7.42 5.95
N VAL A 24 2.58 -8.08 5.64
CA VAL A 24 1.97 -8.02 4.31
C VAL A 24 1.53 -6.60 4.00
N ALA A 25 0.89 -5.91 4.96
CA ALA A 25 0.46 -4.53 4.78
C ALA A 25 1.66 -3.61 4.53
N ALA A 26 2.73 -3.77 5.29
CA ALA A 26 3.94 -2.98 5.11
C ALA A 26 4.58 -3.23 3.75
N ALA A 27 4.66 -4.51 3.34
CA ALA A 27 5.20 -4.87 2.03
C ALA A 27 4.36 -4.30 0.90
N HIS A 28 3.03 -4.38 1.00
CA HIS A 28 2.13 -3.88 -0.03
C HIS A 28 2.21 -2.36 -0.14
N SER A 29 2.17 -1.64 1.00
CA SER A 29 2.27 -0.18 0.97
C SER A 29 3.62 0.29 0.42
N GLY A 30 4.72 -0.36 0.81
CA GLY A 30 6.05 0.00 0.33
C GLY A 30 6.20 -0.25 -1.17
N CYS A 31 5.80 -1.42 -1.63
CA CYS A 31 5.88 -1.78 -3.05
C CYS A 31 5.00 -0.85 -3.90
N PHE A 32 3.78 -0.59 -3.45
CA PHE A 32 2.87 0.32 -4.14
C PHE A 32 3.48 1.72 -4.26
N THR A 33 4.03 2.25 -3.15
CA THR A 33 4.61 3.59 -3.14
C THR A 33 5.79 3.70 -4.10
N MET A 34 6.66 2.70 -4.11
CA MET A 34 7.80 2.67 -5.03
C MET A 34 7.33 2.61 -6.47
N LYS A 35 6.33 1.79 -6.76
CA LYS A 35 5.77 1.70 -8.12
C LYS A 35 5.11 3.00 -8.53
N LEU A 36 4.36 3.64 -7.62
CA LEU A 36 3.72 4.93 -7.90
C LEU A 36 4.76 6.01 -8.21
N SER A 37 5.85 6.06 -7.45
CA SER A 37 6.93 7.00 -7.71
C SER A 37 7.51 6.80 -9.11
N PHE A 38 7.72 5.55 -9.51
CA PHE A 38 8.22 5.22 -10.84
C PHE A 38 7.22 5.66 -11.93
N VAL A 39 5.94 5.36 -11.74
CA VAL A 39 4.90 5.72 -12.71
C VAL A 39 4.79 7.23 -12.86
N LEU A 40 4.84 7.97 -11.74
CA LEU A 40 4.80 9.44 -11.77
C LEU A 40 6.01 10.01 -12.50
N ASN A 41 7.21 9.48 -12.25
CA ASN A 41 8.42 9.94 -12.94
C ASN A 41 8.33 9.67 -14.43
N GLU A 42 7.80 8.52 -14.84
CA GLU A 42 7.62 8.23 -16.27
C GLU A 42 6.63 9.19 -16.93
N ALA A 43 5.64 9.65 -16.17
CA ALA A 43 4.65 10.60 -16.68
C ALA A 43 5.17 12.05 -16.67
N GLY A 44 6.38 12.28 -16.18
CA GLY A 44 7.00 13.61 -16.16
C GLY A 44 6.79 14.39 -14.86
N PHE A 45 6.36 13.71 -13.79
CA PHE A 45 6.12 14.36 -12.51
C PHE A 45 7.10 13.87 -11.46
N THR A 46 7.52 14.78 -10.58
CA THR A 46 8.38 14.44 -9.44
C THR A 46 7.59 14.70 -8.16
N PRO A 47 7.24 13.65 -7.41
CA PRO A 47 6.49 13.84 -6.17
C PRO A 47 7.36 14.50 -5.11
N ASP A 48 6.78 15.45 -4.37
CA ASP A 48 7.42 16.01 -3.17
C ASP A 48 7.22 15.08 -1.99
N GLU A 49 6.07 14.44 -1.92
CA GLU A 49 5.75 13.54 -0.82
C GLU A 49 4.72 12.51 -1.27
N LEU A 50 4.93 11.27 -0.86
CA LEU A 50 3.94 10.19 -1.00
C LEU A 50 3.85 9.48 0.34
N ALA A 51 2.67 9.43 0.92
CA ALA A 51 2.43 8.72 2.17
C ALA A 51 1.34 7.67 1.92
N THR A 52 1.65 6.43 2.20
CA THR A 52 0.76 5.31 1.93
C THR A 52 0.45 4.53 3.21
N GLU A 53 -0.81 4.21 3.40
CA GLU A 53 -1.27 3.29 4.43
C GLU A 53 -1.88 2.08 3.75
N CYS A 54 -1.73 0.91 4.37
CA CYS A 54 -2.36 -0.31 3.87
C CYS A 54 -3.04 -1.02 5.04
N LEU A 55 -4.30 -1.36 4.84
CA LEU A 55 -5.08 -2.13 5.80
C LEU A 55 -5.37 -3.50 5.21
N ILE A 56 -4.99 -4.54 5.94
CA ILE A 56 -5.27 -5.93 5.56
C ILE A 56 -6.48 -6.41 6.36
N ASN A 57 -7.49 -6.88 5.65
CA ASN A 57 -8.65 -7.50 6.27
C ASN A 57 -8.40 -9.00 6.45
N PHE A 58 -8.55 -9.47 7.67
CA PHE A 58 -8.32 -10.88 8.03
C PHE A 58 -9.60 -11.42 8.65
N GLU A 59 -10.20 -12.41 8.01
CA GLU A 59 -11.46 -12.99 8.44
C GLU A 59 -11.43 -14.51 8.24
N ASN A 60 -11.91 -15.25 9.25
CA ASN A 60 -12.05 -16.70 9.16
C ASN A 60 -10.78 -17.42 8.71
N GLY A 61 -9.63 -16.96 9.19
CA GLY A 61 -8.34 -17.56 8.87
C GLY A 61 -7.78 -17.21 7.50
N ALA A 62 -8.36 -16.24 6.82
CA ALA A 62 -7.91 -15.85 5.49
C ALA A 62 -7.85 -14.32 5.34
N ILE A 63 -6.95 -13.87 4.48
CA ILE A 63 -6.90 -12.45 4.09
C ILE A 63 -7.99 -12.24 3.04
N THR A 64 -8.92 -11.34 3.32
CA THR A 64 -10.07 -11.08 2.46
C THR A 64 -9.98 -9.77 1.71
N GLY A 65 -8.98 -8.94 2.01
CA GLY A 65 -8.81 -7.69 1.30
C GLY A 65 -7.54 -6.96 1.71
N SER A 66 -7.06 -6.12 0.80
CA SER A 66 -5.95 -5.21 1.05
C SER A 66 -6.38 -3.83 0.56
N HIS A 67 -6.49 -2.87 1.45
CA HIS A 67 -6.91 -1.51 1.11
C HIS A 67 -5.73 -0.57 1.20
N LEU A 68 -5.40 0.07 0.08
CA LEU A 68 -4.33 1.05 -0.02
C LEU A 68 -4.92 2.46 0.01
N LYS A 69 -4.35 3.31 0.83
CA LYS A 69 -4.68 4.73 0.85
C LYS A 69 -3.38 5.52 0.69
N VAL A 70 -3.30 6.31 -0.37
CA VAL A 70 -2.13 7.16 -0.63
C VAL A 70 -2.53 8.63 -0.62
N THR A 71 -1.72 9.43 0.04
CA THR A 71 -1.81 10.90 -0.01
C THR A 71 -0.53 11.40 -0.64
N GLY A 72 -0.66 12.18 -1.71
CA GLY A 72 0.50 12.66 -2.45
C GLY A 72 0.53 14.17 -2.61
N LYS A 73 1.73 14.71 -2.63
CA LYS A 73 2.01 16.10 -3.02
C LYS A 73 2.87 16.04 -4.25
N VAL A 74 2.27 16.32 -5.41
CA VAL A 74 2.91 16.18 -6.71
C VAL A 74 2.68 17.46 -7.51
N PRO A 75 3.69 18.34 -7.62
CA PRO A 75 3.51 19.59 -8.34
C PRO A 75 3.13 19.37 -9.79
N GLY A 76 2.13 20.14 -10.26
CA GLY A 76 1.73 20.18 -11.64
C GLY A 76 0.78 19.09 -12.10
N ILE A 77 0.45 18.12 -11.24
CA ILE A 77 -0.43 17.03 -11.64
C ILE A 77 -1.90 17.37 -11.34
N SER A 78 -2.81 16.89 -12.19
CA SER A 78 -4.25 16.99 -11.93
C SER A 78 -4.71 15.81 -11.07
N LYS A 79 -5.92 15.92 -10.48
CA LYS A 79 -6.50 14.82 -9.71
C LYS A 79 -6.70 13.59 -10.57
N GLU A 80 -7.16 13.77 -11.81
CA GLU A 80 -7.40 12.67 -12.74
C GLU A 80 -6.10 11.96 -13.11
N GLU A 81 -5.04 12.73 -13.35
CA GLU A 81 -3.72 12.14 -13.65
C GLU A 81 -3.16 11.39 -12.46
N PHE A 82 -3.28 11.97 -11.27
CA PHE A 82 -2.82 11.30 -10.05
C PHE A 82 -3.58 10.00 -9.79
N GLN A 83 -4.90 10.03 -9.96
CA GLN A 83 -5.74 8.84 -9.82
C GLN A 83 -5.34 7.76 -10.82
N ALA A 84 -5.11 8.14 -12.08
CA ALA A 84 -4.70 7.19 -13.12
C ALA A 84 -3.35 6.56 -12.80
N CYS A 85 -2.39 7.36 -12.34
CA CYS A 85 -1.07 6.85 -11.95
C CYS A 85 -1.17 5.91 -10.76
N ALA A 86 -2.01 6.25 -9.77
CA ALA A 86 -2.20 5.42 -8.60
C ALA A 86 -2.86 4.07 -8.96
N GLU A 87 -3.85 4.08 -9.86
CA GLU A 87 -4.47 2.84 -10.35
C GLU A 87 -3.46 1.96 -11.09
N ASN A 88 -2.64 2.56 -11.94
CA ASN A 88 -1.58 1.85 -12.64
C ASN A 88 -0.63 1.18 -11.64
N ALA A 89 -0.21 1.93 -10.61
CA ALA A 89 0.69 1.40 -9.60
C ALA A 89 0.05 0.25 -8.82
N LYS A 90 -1.24 0.38 -8.47
CA LYS A 90 -1.97 -0.69 -7.80
C LYS A 90 -1.98 -1.97 -8.61
N GLN A 91 -2.27 -1.87 -9.90
CA GLN A 91 -2.38 -3.03 -10.78
C GLN A 91 -1.04 -3.68 -11.08
N ASN A 92 0.04 -2.90 -11.11
CA ASN A 92 1.33 -3.37 -11.58
C ASN A 92 2.38 -3.54 -10.49
N CYS A 93 2.07 -3.21 -9.26
CA CYS A 93 2.95 -3.46 -8.12
C CYS A 93 3.12 -4.98 -7.94
N PRO A 94 4.38 -5.48 -7.85
CA PRO A 94 4.59 -6.92 -7.74
C PRO A 94 3.85 -7.59 -6.58
N ILE A 95 3.71 -6.90 -5.44
CA ILE A 95 2.97 -7.45 -4.30
C ILE A 95 1.48 -7.56 -4.63
N SER A 96 0.90 -6.57 -5.32
CA SER A 96 -0.49 -6.67 -5.77
C SER A 96 -0.70 -7.90 -6.65
N LYS A 97 0.29 -8.24 -7.47
CA LYS A 97 0.17 -9.37 -8.38
C LYS A 97 0.25 -10.72 -7.68
N VAL A 98 0.94 -10.82 -6.54
CA VAL A 98 1.02 -12.09 -5.81
C VAL A 98 -0.12 -12.29 -4.82
N LEU A 99 -0.77 -11.21 -4.40
CA LEU A 99 -1.89 -11.32 -3.47
C LEU A 99 -3.14 -11.84 -4.17
N ASN A 100 -3.67 -12.94 -3.68
CA ASN A 100 -4.91 -13.52 -4.21
C ASN A 100 -6.09 -13.02 -3.37
N THR A 101 -6.36 -11.73 -3.45
CA THR A 101 -7.41 -11.11 -2.67
C THR A 101 -7.90 -9.84 -3.36
N SER A 102 -8.98 -9.28 -2.84
CA SER A 102 -9.49 -8.00 -3.33
C SER A 102 -8.52 -6.87 -2.92
N ILE A 103 -8.17 -6.02 -3.86
CA ILE A 103 -7.30 -4.87 -3.59
C ILE A 103 -8.06 -3.61 -3.95
N THR A 104 -8.19 -2.71 -2.99
CA THR A 104 -8.88 -1.44 -3.18
C THR A 104 -7.92 -0.28 -2.97
N LEU A 105 -8.25 0.87 -3.52
CA LEU A 105 -7.38 2.04 -3.51
C LEU A 105 -8.18 3.31 -3.24
N GLU A 106 -7.63 4.15 -2.38
CA GLU A 106 -8.07 5.53 -2.22
C GLU A 106 -6.85 6.41 -2.45
N ALA A 107 -6.91 7.30 -3.45
CA ALA A 107 -5.82 8.20 -3.78
C ALA A 107 -6.26 9.64 -3.52
N VAL A 108 -5.51 10.34 -2.68
CA VAL A 108 -5.80 11.72 -2.27
C VAL A 108 -4.65 12.60 -2.70
N LEU A 109 -4.93 13.63 -3.51
CA LEU A 109 -3.94 14.63 -3.90
C LEU A 109 -4.05 15.79 -2.93
N GLY A 110 -3.00 16.01 -2.17
CA GLY A 110 -2.95 17.05 -1.15
C GLY A 110 -2.26 18.32 -1.56
#